data_acf171600f97423d439e460594496c42
#
_entry.id   acf171600f97423d439e460594496c42
#
_cell.length_a   1.000
_cell.length_b   1.000
_cell.length_c   1.000
_cell.angle_alpha   90.00
_cell.angle_beta   90.00
_cell.angle_gamma   90.00
#
_symmetry.space_group_name_H-M   'P 1'
#
loop_
_entity.id
_entity.type
_entity.pdbx_description
1 polymer ?
#
loop_
_entity_poly.entity_id
_entity_poly.type
_entity_poly.pdbx_seq_one_letter_code
_entity_poly.pdbx_strand_id
1 'polypeptide(L)'
;MAHVSVTINGHDFSIACDDGQEAHLSRLASYVDKRVGELVASIGQAGNERLLVMVCLLIADELSDVYAEIDSLRNQDQGASARLQAEETLGGSMEM
;
A
#
# COMPACT_ATOMS: atom_id res chain seq x y z
N MET A 1 1.71 22.50 -10.41
CA MET A 1 2.20 21.33 -9.64
C MET A 1 2.58 21.77 -8.25
N ALA A 2 2.12 21.04 -7.26
CA ALA A 2 2.37 21.37 -5.87
C ALA A 2 3.43 20.47 -5.27
N HIS A 3 3.90 20.83 -4.09
CA HIS A 3 4.83 20.00 -3.33
C HIS A 3 4.32 19.90 -1.90
N VAL A 4 4.51 18.74 -1.28
CA VAL A 4 4.15 18.54 0.11
C VAL A 4 5.35 17.95 0.83
N SER A 5 5.58 18.39 2.06
CA SER A 5 6.63 17.85 2.90
C SER A 5 6.03 16.76 3.78
N VAL A 6 6.62 15.58 3.76
CA VAL A 6 6.16 14.46 4.59
C VAL A 6 7.35 13.95 5.41
N THR A 7 7.05 13.40 6.58
CA THR A 7 8.06 12.85 7.47
C THR A 7 7.79 11.37 7.69
N ILE A 8 8.74 10.54 7.37
CA ILE A 8 8.63 9.10 7.55
C ILE A 8 9.88 8.61 8.27
N ASN A 9 9.66 7.95 9.39
CA ASN A 9 10.73 7.45 10.26
C ASN A 9 11.75 8.54 10.63
N GLY A 10 11.24 9.74 10.89
CA GLY A 10 12.06 10.88 11.26
C GLY A 10 12.79 11.56 10.11
N HIS A 11 12.60 11.12 8.90
CA HIS A 11 13.23 11.71 7.71
C HIS A 11 12.21 12.50 6.91
N ASP A 12 12.60 13.71 6.51
CA ASP A 12 11.73 14.61 5.75
C ASP A 12 11.92 14.43 4.27
N PHE A 13 10.81 14.40 3.55
CA PHE A 13 10.81 14.26 2.09
C PHE A 13 9.90 15.31 1.49
N SER A 14 10.33 15.93 0.38
CA SER A 14 9.49 16.82 -0.40
C SER A 14 9.00 16.04 -1.61
N ILE A 15 7.69 15.91 -1.73
CA ILE A 15 7.05 15.09 -2.77
C ILE A 15 6.23 16.01 -3.68
N ALA A 16 6.42 15.88 -4.99
CA ALA A 16 5.59 16.59 -5.95
C ALA A 16 4.24 15.90 -6.07
N CYS A 17 3.19 16.69 -6.19
CA CYS A 17 1.84 16.15 -6.35
C CYS A 17 1.00 17.08 -7.18
N ASP A 18 -0.17 16.62 -7.61
CA ASP A 18 -1.12 17.47 -8.31
C ASP A 18 -1.73 18.46 -7.35
N ASP A 19 -2.12 19.61 -7.86
CA ASP A 19 -2.78 20.63 -7.05
C ASP A 19 -4.03 20.06 -6.43
N GLY A 20 -4.21 20.28 -5.16
CA GLY A 20 -5.36 19.78 -4.41
C GLY A 20 -5.16 18.40 -3.81
N GLN A 21 -4.05 17.73 -4.08
CA GLN A 21 -3.76 16.41 -3.54
C GLN A 21 -2.88 16.42 -2.30
N GLU A 22 -2.49 17.60 -1.84
CA GLU A 22 -1.54 17.73 -0.72
C GLU A 22 -2.04 17.05 0.56
N ALA A 23 -3.28 17.31 0.94
CA ALA A 23 -3.85 16.73 2.15
C ALA A 23 -3.97 15.21 2.05
N HIS A 24 -4.35 14.72 0.88
CA HIS A 24 -4.46 13.29 0.64
C HIS A 24 -3.09 12.61 0.77
N LEU A 25 -2.08 13.21 0.14
CA LEU A 25 -0.73 12.66 0.19
C LEU A 25 -0.17 12.68 1.61
N SER A 26 -0.47 13.74 2.38
CA SER A 26 -0.07 13.80 3.78
C SER A 26 -0.70 12.68 4.61
N ARG A 27 -1.95 12.36 4.35
CA ARG A 27 -2.62 11.25 5.05
C ARG A 27 -1.99 9.91 4.69
N LEU A 28 -1.65 9.72 3.42
CA LEU A 28 -0.98 8.50 2.98
C LEU A 28 0.39 8.36 3.64
N ALA A 29 1.13 9.48 3.71
CA ALA A 29 2.44 9.48 4.34
C ALA A 29 2.35 9.16 5.83
N SER A 30 1.33 9.67 6.51
CA SER A 30 1.09 9.35 7.92
C SER A 30 0.84 7.86 8.13
N TYR A 31 0.11 7.25 7.22
CA TYR A 31 -0.14 5.81 7.27
C TYR A 31 1.16 5.03 7.11
N VAL A 32 1.98 5.42 6.13
CA VAL A 32 3.27 4.78 5.91
C VAL A 32 4.17 4.95 7.14
N ASP A 33 4.22 6.16 7.70
CA ASP A 33 5.03 6.43 8.89
C ASP A 33 4.61 5.56 10.05
N LYS A 34 3.31 5.40 10.26
CA LYS A 34 2.79 4.53 11.31
C LYS A 34 3.23 3.08 11.10
N ARG A 35 3.14 2.60 9.86
CA ARG A 35 3.54 1.22 9.55
C ARG A 35 5.04 1.02 9.76
N VAL A 36 5.84 2.00 9.39
CA VAL A 36 7.29 1.94 9.65
C VAL A 36 7.55 1.89 11.16
N GLY A 37 6.84 2.70 11.94
CA GLY A 37 6.97 2.71 13.39
C GLY A 37 6.67 1.35 14.02
N GLU A 38 5.62 0.69 13.54
CA GLU A 38 5.25 -0.65 14.00
C GLU A 38 6.35 -1.66 13.69
N LEU A 39 6.93 -1.55 12.51
CA LEU A 39 8.00 -2.44 12.09
C LEU A 39 9.26 -2.22 12.94
N VAL A 40 9.60 -0.96 13.20
CA VAL A 40 10.73 -0.62 14.06
C VAL A 40 10.53 -1.18 15.47
N ALA A 41 9.32 -1.11 15.99
CA ALA A 41 9.01 -1.66 17.30
C ALA A 41 9.23 -3.18 17.35
N SER A 42 9.03 -3.84 16.22
CA SER A 42 9.16 -5.29 16.13
C SER A 42 10.60 -5.74 15.89
N ILE A 43 11.31 -5.11 14.97
CA ILE A 43 12.64 -5.58 14.54
C ILE A 43 13.76 -4.57 14.79
N GLY A 44 13.45 -3.39 15.28
CA GLY A 44 14.43 -2.32 15.51
C GLY A 44 14.76 -1.54 14.26
N GLN A 45 15.67 -0.58 14.41
CA GLN A 45 16.11 0.27 13.29
C GLN A 45 17.10 -0.52 12.42
N ALA A 46 16.61 -1.07 11.34
CA ALA A 46 17.39 -1.92 10.44
C ALA A 46 17.90 -1.17 9.20
N GLY A 47 17.95 0.15 9.26
CA GLY A 47 18.32 0.99 8.12
C GLY A 47 17.06 1.50 7.42
N ASN A 48 17.05 2.79 7.12
CA ASN A 48 15.85 3.45 6.61
C ASN A 48 15.38 2.87 5.27
N GLU A 49 16.32 2.65 4.36
CA GLU A 49 15.99 2.09 3.05
C GLU A 49 15.38 0.71 3.16
N ARG A 50 15.98 -0.15 3.98
CA ARG A 50 15.48 -1.50 4.19
C ARG A 50 14.09 -1.50 4.83
N LEU A 51 13.89 -0.64 5.83
CA LEU A 51 12.59 -0.51 6.48
C LEU A 51 11.52 -0.09 5.50
N LEU A 52 11.84 0.86 4.62
CA LEU A 52 10.89 1.33 3.61
C LEU A 52 10.51 0.22 2.63
N VAL A 53 11.49 -0.57 2.21
CA VAL A 53 11.20 -1.70 1.31
C VAL A 53 10.30 -2.72 2.00
N MET A 54 10.59 -3.04 3.26
CA MET A 54 9.78 -3.98 4.01
C MET A 54 8.35 -3.48 4.20
N VAL A 55 8.18 -2.20 4.50
CA VAL A 55 6.86 -1.60 4.65
C VAL A 55 6.11 -1.58 3.33
N CYS A 56 6.80 -1.31 2.23
CA CYS A 56 6.18 -1.37 0.90
C CYS A 56 5.61 -2.76 0.63
N LEU A 57 6.36 -3.80 0.98
CA LEU A 57 5.91 -5.18 0.78
C LEU A 57 4.73 -5.52 1.70
N LEU A 58 4.76 -5.04 2.94
CA LEU A 58 3.64 -5.25 3.87
C LEU A 58 2.36 -4.58 3.37
N ILE A 59 2.48 -3.36 2.89
CA ILE A 59 1.32 -2.61 2.37
C ILE A 59 0.80 -3.28 1.09
N ALA A 60 1.69 -3.73 0.22
CA ALA A 60 1.30 -4.43 -0.99
C ALA A 60 0.57 -5.73 -0.66
N ASP A 61 1.01 -6.43 0.38
CA ASP A 61 0.36 -7.64 0.84
C ASP A 61 -1.04 -7.35 1.36
N GLU A 62 -1.19 -6.29 2.15
CA GLU A 62 -2.51 -5.85 2.63
C GLU A 62 -3.44 -5.52 1.48
N LEU A 63 -2.92 -4.84 0.47
CA LEU A 63 -3.70 -4.47 -0.70
C LEU A 63 -4.14 -5.72 -1.47
N SER A 64 -3.25 -6.69 -1.61
CA SER A 64 -3.55 -7.96 -2.25
C SER A 64 -4.69 -8.69 -1.52
N ASP A 65 -4.65 -8.69 -0.19
CA ASP A 65 -5.70 -9.30 0.63
C ASP A 65 -7.04 -8.62 0.43
N VAL A 66 -7.04 -7.28 0.37
CA VAL A 66 -8.26 -6.51 0.14
C VAL A 66 -8.84 -6.81 -1.23
N TYR A 67 -8.02 -6.88 -2.25
CA TYR A 67 -8.48 -7.23 -3.59
C TYR A 67 -9.08 -8.63 -3.64
N ALA A 68 -8.46 -9.58 -2.95
CA ALA A 68 -8.99 -10.93 -2.87
C ALA A 68 -10.35 -10.97 -2.19
N GLU A 69 -10.51 -10.16 -1.14
CA GLU A 69 -11.78 -10.05 -0.43
C GLU A 69 -12.87 -9.43 -1.28
N ILE A 70 -12.54 -8.34 -1.99
CA ILE A 70 -13.48 -7.72 -2.93
C ILE A 70 -13.92 -8.71 -3.98
N ASP A 71 -12.98 -9.43 -4.53
CA ASP A 71 -13.24 -10.44 -5.56
C ASP A 71 -14.18 -11.53 -5.05
N SER A 72 -13.93 -11.99 -3.83
CA SER A 72 -14.78 -12.99 -3.18
C SER A 72 -16.21 -12.48 -3.03
N LEU A 73 -16.37 -11.22 -2.62
CA LEU A 73 -17.70 -10.61 -2.46
C LEU A 73 -18.42 -10.46 -3.80
N ARG A 74 -17.70 -10.06 -4.84
CA ARG A 74 -18.26 -9.96 -6.18
C ARG A 74 -18.71 -11.31 -6.69
N ASN A 75 -17.90 -12.32 -6.45
CA ASN A 75 -18.19 -13.67 -6.92
C ASN A 75 -19.45 -14.25 -6.30
N GLN A 76 -19.74 -13.86 -5.07
CA GLN A 76 -20.98 -14.27 -4.41
C GLN A 76 -22.20 -13.72 -5.12
N ASP A 77 -22.08 -12.50 -5.70
CA ASP A 77 -23.19 -11.83 -6.36
C ASP A 77 -23.30 -12.20 -7.83
N GLN A 78 -22.20 -12.42 -8.50
CA GLN A 78 -22.15 -12.53 -9.94
C GLN A 78 -22.05 -13.96 -10.48
N GLY A 79 -21.75 -14.89 -9.63
CA GLY A 79 -21.68 -16.28 -10.02
C GLY A 79 -20.33 -16.74 -10.52
N ALA A 80 -20.30 -18.01 -10.95
CA ALA A 80 -19.06 -18.73 -11.22
C ALA A 80 -18.25 -18.17 -12.39
N SER A 81 -18.90 -17.72 -13.45
CA SER A 81 -18.13 -17.25 -14.62
C SER A 81 -17.36 -15.97 -14.33
N ALA A 82 -17.94 -15.04 -13.58
CA ALA A 82 -17.24 -13.83 -13.17
C ALA A 82 -16.08 -14.19 -12.25
N ARG A 83 -16.29 -15.15 -11.39
CA ARG A 83 -15.26 -15.63 -10.48
C ARG A 83 -14.04 -16.16 -11.23
N LEU A 84 -14.26 -16.98 -12.24
CA LEU A 84 -13.18 -17.55 -13.03
C LEU A 84 -12.35 -16.46 -13.73
N GLN A 85 -13.02 -15.46 -14.29
CA GLN A 85 -12.33 -14.36 -14.92
C GLN A 85 -11.48 -13.57 -13.93
N ALA A 86 -12.01 -13.30 -12.75
CA ALA A 86 -11.30 -12.56 -11.73
C ALA A 86 -10.08 -13.32 -11.25
N GLU A 87 -10.21 -14.60 -11.04
CA GLU A 87 -9.09 -15.44 -10.61
C GLU A 87 -7.99 -15.48 -11.66
N GLU A 88 -8.36 -15.59 -12.91
CA GLU A 88 -7.40 -15.57 -14.01
C GLU A 88 -6.61 -14.28 -14.04
N THR A 89 -7.30 -13.16 -13.92
CA THR A 89 -6.67 -11.85 -13.94
C THR A 89 -5.72 -11.67 -12.76
N LEU A 90 -6.16 -12.00 -11.58
CA LEU A 90 -5.34 -11.86 -10.38
C LEU A 90 -4.17 -12.84 -10.39
N GLY A 91 -4.43 -14.07 -10.81
CA GLY A 91 -3.38 -15.08 -10.90
C GLY A 91 -2.28 -14.65 -11.85
N GLY A 92 -2.64 -14.12 -13.01
CA GLY A 92 -1.67 -13.61 -13.97
C GLY A 92 -0.84 -12.47 -13.42
N SER A 93 -1.45 -11.57 -12.65
CA SER A 93 -0.75 -10.47 -12.01
C SER A 93 0.22 -10.95 -10.94
N MET A 94 -0.21 -11.90 -10.16
CA MET A 94 0.56 -12.38 -9.02
C MET A 94 1.75 -13.24 -9.42
N GLU A 95 1.70 -13.82 -10.58
CA GLU A 95 2.77 -14.70 -11.04
C GLU A 95 3.99 -13.97 -11.54
N MET A 96 3.92 -12.68 -11.71
CA MET A 96 5.10 -11.91 -12.10
C MET A 96 6.08 -11.69 -10.94
#